data_8555f2ec15c4ddc538fa42a27371914b
#
_entry.id   8555f2ec15c4ddc538fa42a27371914b
#
_cell.length_a   1.000
_cell.length_b   1.000
_cell.length_c   1.000
_cell.angle_alpha   90.00
_cell.angle_beta   90.00
_cell.angle_gamma   90.00
#
_symmetry.space_group_name_H-M   'P 1'
#
loop_
_entity.id
_entity.type
_entity.pdbx_description
1 polymer ?
#
loop_
_entity_poly.entity_id
_entity_poly.type
_entity_poly.pdbx_seq_one_letter_code
_entity_poly.pdbx_strand_id
1 'polypeptide(L)'
;MSNHVEIFEVGPRDGLQNEARQIPLAEKIALVDCLSGGGFKRIEVASFVSPKWVPQMAQSGDVLAGIQRAAGVSYAALTPNLRGFKDALGAKADEVTILTSASEGFSQANVNTSIGTVSYT
;
A
#
# COMPACT_ATOMS: atom_id res chain seq x y z
N MET A 1 14.38 -21.01 -19.68
CA MET A 1 13.70 -19.77 -19.25
C MET A 1 12.43 -20.13 -18.49
N SER A 2 12.25 -19.53 -17.36
CA SER A 2 11.05 -19.78 -16.54
C SER A 2 9.86 -18.99 -17.10
N ASN A 3 8.69 -19.64 -17.16
CA ASN A 3 7.44 -18.99 -17.48
C ASN A 3 6.69 -18.54 -16.21
N HIS A 4 7.42 -18.45 -15.10
CA HIS A 4 6.85 -18.08 -13.82
C HIS A 4 6.35 -16.64 -13.83
N VAL A 5 5.12 -16.45 -13.36
CA VAL A 5 4.51 -15.13 -13.16
C VAL A 5 4.17 -14.99 -11.69
N GLU A 6 4.65 -13.91 -11.05
CA GLU A 6 4.32 -13.61 -9.67
C GLU A 6 3.14 -12.65 -9.62
N ILE A 7 2.15 -12.99 -8.80
CA ILE A 7 1.00 -12.10 -8.57
C ILE A 7 1.29 -11.22 -7.36
N PHE A 8 1.26 -9.91 -7.57
CA PHE A 8 1.32 -8.92 -6.49
C PHE A 8 -0.13 -8.55 -6.14
N GLU A 9 -0.61 -9.06 -5.01
CA GLU A 9 -2.00 -8.82 -4.60
C GLU A 9 -2.15 -7.43 -4.00
N VAL A 10 -2.97 -6.59 -4.62
CA VAL A 10 -3.17 -5.19 -4.20
C VAL A 10 -4.61 -4.92 -3.70
N GLY A 11 -5.43 -5.95 -3.54
CA GLY A 11 -6.80 -5.81 -3.07
C GLY A 11 -6.95 -5.03 -1.77
N PRO A 12 -6.14 -5.31 -0.73
CA PRO A 12 -6.25 -4.57 0.54
C PRO A 12 -5.91 -3.08 0.43
N ARG A 13 -5.11 -2.68 -0.56
CA ARG A 13 -4.81 -1.26 -0.79
C ARG A 13 -5.67 -0.70 -1.90
N ASP A 14 -5.45 -1.12 -3.16
CA ASP A 14 -6.11 -0.53 -4.31
C ASP A 14 -7.60 -0.88 -4.35
N GLY A 15 -7.93 -2.13 -4.10
CA GLY A 15 -9.32 -2.57 -4.10
C GLY A 15 -10.15 -1.88 -3.04
N LEU A 16 -9.67 -1.85 -1.79
CA LEU A 16 -10.38 -1.21 -0.69
C LEU A 16 -10.42 0.32 -0.83
N GLN A 17 -9.39 0.92 -1.41
CA GLN A 17 -9.34 2.36 -1.60
C GLN A 17 -10.52 2.87 -2.44
N ASN A 18 -11.01 2.04 -3.35
CA ASN A 18 -12.10 2.39 -4.25
C ASN A 18 -13.49 2.04 -3.71
N GLU A 19 -13.56 1.46 -2.52
CA GLU A 19 -14.85 1.14 -1.89
C GLU A 19 -15.53 2.40 -1.38
N ALA A 20 -16.83 2.52 -1.66
CA ALA A 20 -17.62 3.67 -1.19
C ALA A 20 -17.86 3.60 0.32
N ARG A 21 -18.00 2.38 0.88
CA ARG A 21 -18.21 2.18 2.31
C ARG A 21 -16.87 2.22 3.03
N GLN A 22 -16.83 2.94 4.17
CA GLN A 22 -15.66 2.92 5.04
C GLN A 22 -15.51 1.53 5.66
N ILE A 23 -14.41 0.86 5.38
CA ILE A 23 -14.15 -0.50 5.86
C ILE A 23 -13.52 -0.44 7.25
N PRO A 24 -14.09 -1.12 8.27
CA PRO A 24 -13.50 -1.16 9.61
C PRO A 24 -12.12 -1.80 9.63
N LEU A 25 -11.28 -1.37 10.57
CA LEU A 25 -9.92 -1.88 10.73
C LEU A 25 -9.89 -3.41 10.86
N ALA A 26 -10.77 -3.99 11.65
CA ALA A 26 -10.83 -5.44 11.86
C ALA A 26 -11.07 -6.20 10.55
N GLU A 27 -11.91 -5.66 9.66
CA GLU A 27 -12.19 -6.28 8.36
C GLU A 27 -10.99 -6.17 7.43
N LYS A 28 -10.26 -5.05 7.47
CA LYS A 28 -9.03 -4.88 6.68
C LYS A 28 -7.97 -5.90 7.10
N ILE A 29 -7.78 -6.07 8.40
CA ILE A 29 -6.84 -7.05 8.95
C ILE A 29 -7.25 -8.47 8.55
N ALA A 30 -8.53 -8.80 8.69
CA ALA A 30 -9.03 -10.12 8.32
C ALA A 30 -8.81 -10.44 6.84
N LEU A 31 -8.98 -9.45 5.96
CA LEU A 31 -8.72 -9.61 4.53
C LEU A 31 -7.26 -9.94 4.28
N VAL A 32 -6.34 -9.19 4.87
CA VAL A 32 -4.91 -9.44 4.69
C VAL A 32 -4.52 -10.82 5.22
N ASP A 33 -5.02 -11.19 6.39
CA ASP A 33 -4.72 -12.49 6.99
C ASP A 33 -5.25 -13.64 6.11
N CYS A 34 -6.44 -13.47 5.54
CA CYS A 34 -7.01 -14.43 4.60
C CYS A 34 -6.13 -14.57 3.35
N LEU A 35 -5.70 -13.46 2.77
CA LEU A 35 -4.84 -13.46 1.59
C LEU A 35 -3.46 -14.04 1.88
N SER A 36 -2.96 -13.84 3.10
CA SER A 36 -1.67 -14.41 3.51
C SER A 36 -1.66 -15.94 3.43
N GLY A 37 -2.81 -16.58 3.62
CA GLY A 37 -2.96 -18.02 3.48
C GLY A 37 -3.21 -18.48 2.04
N GLY A 38 -3.34 -17.56 1.10
CA GLY A 38 -3.74 -17.84 -0.28
C GLY A 38 -2.60 -18.15 -1.26
N GLY A 39 -1.37 -18.23 -0.78
CA GLY A 39 -0.22 -18.54 -1.62
C GLY A 39 0.44 -17.34 -2.29
N PHE A 40 -0.01 -16.12 -2.02
CA PHE A 40 0.62 -14.91 -2.53
C PHE A 40 1.94 -14.66 -1.82
N LYS A 41 2.97 -14.27 -2.57
CA LYS A 41 4.29 -13.94 -2.01
C LYS A 41 4.43 -12.47 -1.69
N ARG A 42 3.60 -11.62 -2.29
CA ARG A 42 3.63 -10.17 -2.09
C ARG A 42 2.21 -9.65 -2.00
N ILE A 43 1.93 -8.88 -0.95
CA ILE A 43 0.62 -8.27 -0.72
C ILE A 43 0.83 -6.79 -0.40
N GLU A 44 0.18 -5.89 -1.15
CA GLU A 44 0.17 -4.47 -0.82
C GLU A 44 -0.99 -4.20 0.12
N VAL A 45 -0.68 -3.90 1.37
CA VAL A 45 -1.67 -3.90 2.45
C VAL A 45 -2.12 -2.51 2.88
N ALA A 46 -1.39 -1.47 2.50
CA ALA A 46 -1.61 -0.15 3.06
C ALA A 46 -1.11 0.95 2.13
N SER A 47 -1.55 2.17 2.40
CA SER A 47 -1.05 3.37 1.74
C SER A 47 -0.83 4.46 2.78
N PHE A 48 0.40 4.96 2.86
CA PHE A 48 0.76 6.06 3.76
C PHE A 48 0.57 7.40 3.06
N VAL A 49 -0.66 7.64 2.64
CA VAL A 49 -1.12 8.89 2.04
C VAL A 49 -1.86 9.70 3.11
N SER A 50 -1.95 11.02 2.92
CA SER A 50 -2.71 11.86 3.84
C SER A 50 -4.15 11.36 4.01
N PRO A 51 -4.62 11.14 5.26
CA PRO A 51 -6.01 10.72 5.52
C PRO A 51 -7.06 11.72 4.99
N LYS A 52 -6.68 12.97 4.81
CA LYS A 52 -7.56 13.98 4.20
C LYS A 52 -7.90 13.63 2.75
N TRP A 53 -6.95 13.04 2.03
CA TRP A 53 -7.11 12.70 0.62
C TRP A 53 -7.73 11.33 0.43
N VAL A 54 -7.34 10.36 1.26
CA VAL A 54 -7.85 8.98 1.16
C VAL A 54 -8.20 8.48 2.57
N PRO A 55 -9.39 8.83 3.09
CA PRO A 55 -9.80 8.41 4.44
C PRO A 55 -9.82 6.89 4.62
N GLN A 56 -10.10 6.13 3.56
CA GLN A 56 -10.12 4.67 3.59
C GLN A 56 -8.77 4.08 4.02
N MET A 57 -7.67 4.80 3.78
CA MET A 57 -6.31 4.34 4.12
C MET A 57 -5.77 4.97 5.40
N ALA A 58 -6.62 5.64 6.19
CA ALA A 58 -6.19 6.37 7.39
C ALA A 58 -5.52 5.50 8.45
N GLN A 59 -5.85 4.22 8.51
CA GLN A 59 -5.37 3.28 9.52
C GLN A 59 -4.25 2.36 9.01
N SER A 60 -3.48 2.80 8.04
CA SER A 60 -2.46 1.97 7.40
C SER A 60 -1.42 1.41 8.37
N GLY A 61 -0.96 2.22 9.33
CA GLY A 61 -0.05 1.76 10.36
C GLY A 61 -0.67 0.70 11.26
N ASP A 62 -1.94 0.87 11.61
CA ASP A 62 -2.68 -0.09 12.44
C ASP A 62 -2.91 -1.41 11.73
N VAL A 63 -3.13 -1.38 10.42
CA VAL A 63 -3.24 -2.61 9.61
C VAL A 63 -1.94 -3.40 9.69
N LEU A 64 -0.80 -2.74 9.43
CA LEU A 64 0.50 -3.41 9.49
C LEU A 64 0.82 -3.95 10.87
N ALA A 65 0.40 -3.26 11.93
CA ALA A 65 0.62 -3.72 13.31
C ALA A 65 -0.29 -4.89 13.69
N GLY A 66 -1.49 -4.98 13.10
CA GLY A 66 -2.51 -5.95 13.50
C GLY A 66 -2.52 -7.25 12.71
N ILE A 67 -1.92 -7.29 11.52
CA ILE A 67 -1.93 -8.50 10.70
C ILE A 67 -1.00 -9.58 11.25
N GLN A 68 -1.32 -10.84 10.93
CA GLN A 68 -0.45 -11.98 11.21
C GLN A 68 0.43 -12.22 10.00
N ARG A 69 1.69 -11.88 10.11
CA ARG A 69 2.64 -12.00 9.00
C ARG A 69 3.02 -13.44 8.77
N ALA A 70 2.71 -13.93 7.57
CA ALA A 70 3.07 -15.30 7.19
C ALA A 70 4.52 -15.35 6.71
N ALA A 71 5.18 -16.47 6.99
CA ALA A 71 6.54 -16.70 6.50
C ALA A 71 6.54 -16.75 4.96
N GLY A 72 7.50 -16.10 4.33
CA GLY A 72 7.63 -16.08 2.88
C GLY A 72 6.72 -15.07 2.17
N VAL A 73 5.94 -14.29 2.91
CA VAL A 73 5.10 -13.22 2.34
C VAL A 73 5.74 -11.86 2.65
N SER A 74 5.88 -11.03 1.62
CA SER A 74 6.36 -9.66 1.75
C SER A 74 5.16 -8.71 1.76
N TYR A 75 5.07 -7.89 2.80
CA TYR A 75 3.96 -6.94 2.99
C TYR A 75 4.40 -5.55 2.59
N ALA A 76 3.77 -5.03 1.53
CA ALA A 76 4.14 -3.76 0.91
C ALA A 76 3.18 -2.66 1.30
N ALA A 77 3.66 -1.42 1.25
CA ALA A 77 2.86 -0.23 1.45
C ALA A 77 3.18 0.82 0.38
N LEU A 78 2.16 1.50 -0.10
CA LEU A 78 2.33 2.62 -1.03
C LEU A 78 2.79 3.85 -0.25
N THR A 79 3.87 4.48 -0.70
CA THR A 79 4.42 5.68 -0.07
C THR A 79 4.56 6.77 -1.13
N PRO A 80 3.65 7.76 -1.14
CA PRO A 80 3.67 8.80 -2.18
C PRO A 80 4.74 9.87 -1.96
N ASN A 81 5.35 9.94 -0.77
CA ASN A 81 6.34 10.96 -0.43
C ASN A 81 7.25 10.46 0.69
N LEU A 82 8.23 11.30 1.06
CA LEU A 82 9.20 10.96 2.10
C LEU A 82 8.56 10.72 3.47
N ARG A 83 7.54 11.50 3.82
CA ARG A 83 6.82 11.31 5.09
C ARG A 83 6.15 9.93 5.13
N GLY A 84 5.47 9.57 4.05
CA GLY A 84 4.85 8.23 3.94
C GLY A 84 5.89 7.12 4.03
N PHE A 85 7.04 7.30 3.42
CA PHE A 85 8.14 6.36 3.52
C PHE A 85 8.62 6.16 4.96
N LYS A 86 8.79 7.26 5.71
CA LYS A 86 9.18 7.20 7.12
C LYS A 86 8.12 6.49 7.97
N ASP A 87 6.86 6.77 7.71
CA ASP A 87 5.75 6.11 8.42
C ASP A 87 5.73 4.61 8.12
N ALA A 88 5.98 4.22 6.88
CA ALA A 88 6.04 2.81 6.48
C ALA A 88 7.22 2.09 7.16
N LEU A 89 8.37 2.75 7.27
CA LEU A 89 9.51 2.20 8.01
C LEU A 89 9.16 1.99 9.48
N GLY A 90 8.52 2.96 10.10
CA GLY A 90 8.08 2.86 11.50
C GLY A 90 7.06 1.75 11.72
N ALA A 91 6.22 1.48 10.74
CA ALA A 91 5.24 0.39 10.77
C ALA A 91 5.83 -0.95 10.35
N LYS A 92 7.11 -0.99 9.98
CA LYS A 92 7.84 -2.21 9.59
C LYS A 92 7.29 -2.87 8.33
N ALA A 93 6.91 -2.07 7.32
CA ALA A 93 6.59 -2.61 6.00
C ALA A 93 7.83 -3.31 5.42
N ASP A 94 7.62 -4.45 4.78
CA ASP A 94 8.72 -5.21 4.16
C ASP A 94 9.19 -4.57 2.86
N GLU A 95 8.27 -3.92 2.14
CA GLU A 95 8.53 -3.25 0.88
C GLU A 95 7.78 -1.92 0.85
N VAL A 96 8.28 -0.99 0.05
CA VAL A 96 7.55 0.25 -0.24
C VAL A 96 7.32 0.36 -1.75
N THR A 97 6.13 0.84 -2.13
CA THR A 97 5.79 1.11 -3.51
C THR A 97 5.79 2.62 -3.72
N ILE A 98 6.42 3.06 -4.79
CA ILE A 98 6.49 4.47 -5.15
C ILE A 98 5.68 4.67 -6.42
N LEU A 99 4.82 5.70 -6.42
CA LEU A 99 4.05 6.07 -7.59
C LEU A 99 4.74 7.22 -8.32
N THR A 100 4.93 7.04 -9.61
CA THR A 100 5.37 8.11 -10.50
C THR A 100 4.56 8.05 -11.78
N SER A 101 4.50 9.16 -12.51
CA SER A 101 3.73 9.24 -13.74
C SER A 101 4.54 9.94 -14.83
N ALA A 102 4.34 9.53 -16.08
CA ALA A 102 4.90 10.22 -17.23
C ALA A 102 4.20 11.56 -17.55
N SER A 103 3.04 11.81 -16.93
CA SER A 103 2.25 13.03 -17.10
C SER A 103 2.36 13.90 -15.86
N GLU A 104 2.76 15.17 -16.03
CA GLU A 104 2.80 16.14 -14.93
C GLU A 104 1.40 16.38 -14.34
N GLY A 105 0.37 16.42 -15.17
CA GLY A 105 -1.01 16.59 -14.71
C GLY A 105 -1.45 15.47 -13.78
N PHE A 106 -1.14 14.23 -14.13
CA PHE A 106 -1.45 13.07 -13.30
C PHE A 106 -0.63 13.09 -12.01
N SER A 107 0.66 13.43 -12.09
CA SER A 107 1.52 13.51 -10.91
C SER A 107 1.01 14.56 -9.92
N GLN A 108 0.65 15.75 -10.38
CA GLN A 108 0.09 16.79 -9.53
C GLN A 108 -1.22 16.37 -8.89
N ALA A 109 -2.11 15.72 -9.66
CA ALA A 109 -3.42 15.31 -9.17
C ALA A 109 -3.35 14.18 -8.14
N ASN A 110 -2.41 13.26 -8.26
CA ASN A 110 -2.36 12.05 -7.44
C ASN A 110 -1.35 12.10 -6.30
N VAL A 111 -0.21 12.76 -6.48
CA VAL A 111 0.84 12.84 -5.45
C VAL A 111 1.14 14.28 -5.03
N ASN A 112 0.44 15.24 -5.61
CA ASN A 112 0.55 16.67 -5.31
C ASN A 112 2.01 17.17 -5.42
N THR A 113 2.74 16.67 -6.42
CA THR A 113 4.12 17.09 -6.68
C THR A 113 4.48 16.80 -8.13
N SER A 114 5.58 17.39 -8.60
CA SER A 114 6.05 17.19 -9.95
C SER A 114 6.75 15.82 -10.11
N ILE A 115 6.89 15.37 -11.35
CA ILE A 115 7.60 14.13 -11.68
C ILE A 115 9.05 14.21 -11.17
N GLY A 116 9.71 15.36 -11.38
CA GLY A 116 11.09 15.55 -10.93
C GLY A 116 11.22 15.42 -9.41
N THR A 117 10.28 16.00 -8.66
CA THR A 117 10.28 15.92 -7.18
C THR A 117 10.06 14.48 -6.71
N VAL A 118 9.13 13.74 -7.33
CA VAL A 118 8.88 12.34 -7.00
C VAL A 118 10.15 11.50 -7.18
N SER A 119 10.90 11.74 -8.25
CA SER A 119 12.13 10.99 -8.54
C SER A 119 13.21 11.15 -7.48
N TYR A 120 13.18 12.22 -6.69
CA TYR A 120 14.16 12.50 -5.63
C TYR A 120 13.64 12.23 -4.23
N THR A 121 12.40 11.83 -4.11
CA THR A 121 11.79 11.47 -2.83
C THR A 121 11.96 9.99 -2.55
#